data_891d9a221888e2a6998fcf835b3ba198
#
_entry.id   891d9a221888e2a6998fcf835b3ba198
#
_cell.length_a   1.000
_cell.length_b   1.000
_cell.length_c   1.000
_cell.angle_alpha   90.00
_cell.angle_beta   90.00
_cell.angle_gamma   90.00
#
_symmetry.space_group_name_H-M   'P 1'
#
loop_
_entity.id
_entity.type
_entity.pdbx_description
1 polymer ?
#
loop_
_entity_poly.entity_id
_entity_poly.type
_entity_poly.pdbx_seq_one_letter_code
_entity_poly.pdbx_strand_id
1 'polypeptide(L)'
;MVMGRRSHKVGGDGRRRRLVVGWFSFTCCEDSTILLTELLNDHLEEWVKAVEFRHMKTLKANNSVEGLEVAFVEGAISSESQAAEVRKIRENAEHVVAVGACACTGMPSTSRNRFVDEQIDERIRWYLDHFDYGANVVPLDQVIRVDDMVRGCPMNAPSFVQTLQKYLELHEVA
;
A
#
# COMPACT_ATOMS: atom_id res chain seq x y z
N MET A 1 -20.98 24.77 20.11
CA MET A 1 -20.54 24.97 18.73
C MET A 1 -20.70 23.61 18.04
N VAL A 2 -21.79 23.44 17.28
CA VAL A 2 -22.23 22.14 16.75
C VAL A 2 -21.53 21.90 15.43
N MET A 3 -20.65 20.89 15.36
CA MET A 3 -20.02 20.47 14.09
C MET A 3 -21.09 19.84 13.20
N GLY A 4 -21.36 20.50 12.07
CA GLY A 4 -22.32 20.06 11.09
C GLY A 4 -21.89 18.72 10.43
N ARG A 5 -22.73 17.72 10.53
CA ARG A 5 -22.68 16.49 9.74
C ARG A 5 -22.78 16.87 8.25
N ARG A 6 -21.73 16.62 7.48
CA ARG A 6 -21.81 16.66 6.02
C ARG A 6 -22.67 15.46 5.58
N SER A 7 -23.90 15.74 5.16
CA SER A 7 -24.75 14.75 4.50
C SER A 7 -24.16 14.45 3.13
N HIS A 8 -23.60 13.27 2.94
CA HIS A 8 -23.23 12.78 1.62
C HIS A 8 -24.50 12.42 0.86
N LYS A 9 -24.74 13.14 -0.24
CA LYS A 9 -25.83 12.85 -1.18
C LYS A 9 -25.59 11.47 -1.79
N VAL A 10 -26.59 10.59 -1.64
CA VAL A 10 -26.70 9.36 -2.42
C VAL A 10 -26.78 9.73 -3.90
N GLY A 11 -25.77 9.33 -4.66
CA GLY A 11 -25.77 9.47 -6.12
C GLY A 11 -26.87 8.60 -6.71
N GLY A 12 -27.71 9.17 -7.55
CA GLY A 12 -28.90 8.53 -8.12
C GLY A 12 -28.61 7.54 -9.26
N ASP A 13 -27.83 6.52 -9.01
CA ASP A 13 -27.72 5.31 -9.83
C ASP A 13 -27.66 4.16 -8.82
N GLY A 14 -28.60 3.26 -8.79
CA GLY A 14 -28.81 2.20 -7.78
C GLY A 14 -27.64 1.21 -7.59
N ARG A 15 -26.41 1.65 -7.83
CA ARG A 15 -25.17 0.94 -7.54
C ARG A 15 -24.86 1.07 -6.04
N ARG A 16 -24.69 -0.07 -5.39
CA ARG A 16 -24.16 -0.11 -4.03
C ARG A 16 -22.84 0.64 -3.96
N ARG A 17 -22.62 1.39 -2.88
CA ARG A 17 -21.33 2.02 -2.59
C ARG A 17 -20.25 0.95 -2.46
N ARG A 18 -19.07 1.21 -3.00
CA ARG A 18 -17.89 0.36 -2.87
C ARG A 18 -16.75 1.15 -2.25
N LEU A 19 -15.94 0.49 -1.43
CA LEU A 19 -14.71 1.07 -0.89
C LEU A 19 -13.69 1.26 -2.01
N VAL A 20 -13.20 2.47 -2.16
CA VAL A 20 -12.23 2.83 -3.21
C VAL A 20 -10.81 2.57 -2.70
N VAL A 21 -10.16 1.56 -3.27
CA VAL A 21 -8.88 1.03 -2.80
C VAL A 21 -7.78 1.19 -3.84
N GLY A 22 -6.57 1.53 -3.37
CA GLY A 22 -5.33 1.42 -4.10
C GLY A 22 -4.43 0.34 -3.51
N TRP A 23 -3.77 -0.45 -4.34
CA TRP A 23 -2.69 -1.37 -3.96
C TRP A 23 -1.40 -0.94 -4.65
N PHE A 24 -0.33 -0.77 -3.86
CA PHE A 24 0.95 -0.25 -4.31
C PHE A 24 2.09 -1.13 -3.81
N SER A 25 3.05 -1.43 -4.69
CA SER A 25 4.27 -2.19 -4.35
C SER A 25 5.50 -1.32 -4.60
N PHE A 26 6.39 -1.28 -3.62
CA PHE A 26 7.69 -0.62 -3.68
C PHE A 26 8.81 -1.66 -3.57
N THR A 27 9.86 -1.40 -2.79
CA THR A 27 11.00 -2.33 -2.69
C THR A 27 10.68 -3.52 -1.80
N CYS A 28 10.30 -4.65 -2.43
CA CYS A 28 10.00 -5.93 -1.77
C CYS A 28 10.08 -7.11 -2.76
N CYS A 29 9.72 -8.31 -2.30
CA CYS A 29 9.57 -9.51 -3.12
C CYS A 29 8.16 -9.69 -3.71
N GLU A 30 7.21 -8.81 -3.34
CA GLU A 30 5.79 -8.85 -3.73
C GLU A 30 5.00 -10.08 -3.25
N ASP A 31 5.50 -10.81 -2.25
CA ASP A 31 4.80 -11.98 -1.68
C ASP A 31 3.42 -11.63 -1.11
N SER A 32 3.24 -10.42 -0.56
CA SER A 32 1.93 -10.00 -0.06
C SER A 32 0.95 -9.69 -1.21
N THR A 33 1.46 -9.22 -2.35
CA THR A 33 0.67 -9.06 -3.58
C THR A 33 0.24 -10.44 -4.13
N ILE A 34 1.14 -11.43 -4.11
CA ILE A 34 0.82 -12.81 -4.50
C ILE A 34 -0.27 -13.36 -3.57
N LEU A 35 -0.08 -13.24 -2.25
CA LEU A 35 -1.06 -13.70 -1.27
C LEU A 35 -2.42 -13.00 -1.43
N LEU A 36 -2.45 -11.70 -1.75
CA LEU A 36 -3.69 -11.00 -2.07
C LEU A 36 -4.40 -11.63 -3.26
N THR A 37 -3.66 -11.99 -4.32
CA THR A 37 -4.27 -12.64 -5.50
C THR A 37 -4.80 -14.04 -5.19
N GLU A 38 -4.18 -14.77 -4.25
CA GLU A 38 -4.71 -16.04 -3.72
C GLU A 38 -6.00 -15.82 -2.92
N LEU A 39 -6.03 -14.83 -2.04
CA LEU A 39 -7.24 -14.47 -1.28
C LEU A 39 -8.41 -14.03 -2.19
N LEU A 40 -8.13 -13.45 -3.35
CA LEU A 40 -9.17 -13.14 -4.33
C LEU A 40 -9.88 -14.40 -4.85
N ASN A 41 -9.24 -15.58 -4.89
CA ASN A 41 -9.92 -16.81 -5.28
C ASN A 41 -11.04 -17.17 -4.31
N ASP A 42 -10.84 -16.95 -3.01
CA ASP A 42 -11.80 -17.30 -1.96
C ASP A 42 -12.86 -16.21 -1.75
N HIS A 43 -12.51 -14.94 -1.98
CA HIS A 43 -13.33 -13.78 -1.66
C HIS A 43 -13.83 -12.98 -2.88
N LEU A 44 -13.59 -13.43 -4.12
CA LEU A 44 -13.83 -12.64 -5.34
C LEU A 44 -15.27 -12.12 -5.42
N GLU A 45 -16.26 -13.01 -5.22
CA GLU A 45 -17.67 -12.67 -5.37
C GLU A 45 -18.13 -11.59 -4.36
N GLU A 46 -17.55 -11.61 -3.17
CA GLU A 46 -17.81 -10.64 -2.12
C GLU A 46 -17.09 -9.31 -2.40
N TRP A 47 -15.78 -9.39 -2.65
CA TRP A 47 -14.95 -8.20 -2.78
C TRP A 47 -15.24 -7.39 -4.04
N VAL A 48 -15.62 -7.99 -5.17
CA VAL A 48 -16.02 -7.22 -6.37
C VAL A 48 -17.30 -6.40 -6.17
N LYS A 49 -18.12 -6.78 -5.20
CA LYS A 49 -19.34 -6.03 -4.84
C LYS A 49 -19.05 -4.91 -3.85
N ALA A 50 -18.06 -5.11 -2.97
CA ALA A 50 -17.73 -4.23 -1.86
C ALA A 50 -16.54 -3.30 -2.14
N VAL A 51 -15.61 -3.68 -3.02
CA VAL A 51 -14.34 -2.97 -3.26
C VAL A 51 -14.24 -2.52 -4.72
N GLU A 52 -13.78 -1.30 -4.92
CA GLU A 52 -13.32 -0.77 -6.20
C GLU A 52 -11.80 -0.62 -6.16
N PHE A 53 -11.06 -1.54 -6.78
CA PHE A 53 -9.63 -1.35 -6.98
C PHE A 53 -9.39 -0.24 -8.01
N ARG A 54 -9.13 0.98 -7.57
CA ARG A 54 -8.83 2.13 -8.44
C ARG A 54 -7.39 2.10 -8.94
N HIS A 55 -6.47 1.61 -8.10
CA HIS A 55 -5.09 1.35 -8.46
C HIS A 55 -4.70 -0.07 -8.05
N MET A 56 -4.26 -0.88 -9.01
CA MET A 56 -3.68 -2.21 -8.79
C MET A 56 -3.00 -2.67 -10.07
N LYS A 57 -1.72 -2.37 -10.22
CA LYS A 57 -0.96 -2.63 -11.47
C LYS A 57 -0.97 -4.10 -11.88
N THR A 58 -1.05 -5.02 -10.93
CA THR A 58 -1.10 -6.47 -11.20
C THR A 58 -2.40 -6.91 -11.90
N LEU A 59 -3.52 -6.24 -11.66
CA LEU A 59 -4.83 -6.65 -12.18
C LEU A 59 -5.43 -5.66 -13.19
N LYS A 60 -4.91 -4.43 -13.29
CA LYS A 60 -5.51 -3.36 -14.10
C LYS A 60 -4.50 -2.69 -15.01
N ALA A 61 -4.92 -2.44 -16.26
CA ALA A 61 -4.16 -1.61 -17.21
C ALA A 61 -4.28 -0.10 -16.88
N ASN A 62 -5.48 0.35 -16.48
CA ASN A 62 -5.73 1.75 -16.17
C ASN A 62 -5.77 1.94 -14.65
N ASN A 63 -4.87 2.76 -14.13
CA ASN A 63 -4.69 3.02 -12.70
C ASN A 63 -4.75 4.51 -12.41
N SER A 64 -5.38 4.90 -11.30
CA SER A 64 -5.39 6.26 -10.77
C SER A 64 -5.13 6.26 -9.26
N VAL A 65 -4.46 7.29 -8.78
CA VAL A 65 -4.22 7.52 -7.35
C VAL A 65 -5.22 8.50 -6.74
N GLU A 66 -6.10 9.09 -7.55
CA GLU A 66 -7.02 10.13 -7.09
C GLU A 66 -8.20 9.55 -6.32
N GLY A 67 -8.55 10.17 -5.20
CA GLY A 67 -9.74 9.87 -4.42
C GLY A 67 -9.76 8.45 -3.85
N LEU A 68 -8.64 7.98 -3.35
CA LEU A 68 -8.55 6.73 -2.63
C LEU A 68 -9.09 6.89 -1.20
N GLU A 69 -9.96 5.98 -0.78
CA GLU A 69 -10.36 5.89 0.62
C GLU A 69 -9.30 5.13 1.42
N VAL A 70 -8.76 4.03 0.86
CA VAL A 70 -7.67 3.27 1.48
C VAL A 70 -6.58 2.95 0.47
N ALA A 71 -5.34 3.27 0.80
CA ALA A 71 -4.14 2.84 0.08
C ALA A 71 -3.41 1.76 0.87
N PHE A 72 -3.36 0.53 0.36
CA PHE A 72 -2.49 -0.53 0.86
C PHE A 72 -1.14 -0.41 0.18
N VAL A 73 -0.08 -0.30 0.97
CA VAL A 73 1.28 -0.07 0.48
C VAL A 73 2.20 -1.17 0.97
N GLU A 74 2.71 -1.98 0.04
CA GLU A 74 3.70 -3.02 0.27
C GLU A 74 5.10 -2.52 -0.10
N GLY A 75 6.11 -2.99 0.63
CA GLY A 75 7.51 -2.70 0.34
C GLY A 75 8.10 -1.57 1.15
N ALA A 76 9.42 -1.56 1.23
CA ALA A 76 10.21 -0.49 1.84
C ALA A 76 10.55 0.59 0.80
N ILE A 77 10.95 1.77 1.24
CA ILE A 77 11.29 2.89 0.37
C ILE A 77 12.82 2.93 0.21
N SER A 78 13.30 2.84 -1.02
CA SER A 78 14.73 2.72 -1.34
C SER A 78 15.29 3.85 -2.20
N SER A 79 14.47 4.82 -2.62
CA SER A 79 14.92 5.98 -3.39
C SER A 79 14.06 7.21 -3.10
N GLU A 80 14.56 8.39 -3.48
CA GLU A 80 13.79 9.63 -3.33
C GLU A 80 12.62 9.69 -4.32
N SER A 81 12.74 9.07 -5.49
CA SER A 81 11.62 8.95 -6.44
C SER A 81 10.48 8.14 -5.84
N GLN A 82 10.77 7.02 -5.17
CA GLN A 82 9.77 6.24 -4.42
C GLN A 82 9.19 7.03 -3.25
N ALA A 83 10.02 7.77 -2.52
CA ALA A 83 9.57 8.63 -1.42
C ALA A 83 8.60 9.72 -1.92
N ALA A 84 8.87 10.33 -3.06
CA ALA A 84 7.98 11.31 -3.68
C ALA A 84 6.65 10.66 -4.12
N GLU A 85 6.71 9.46 -4.72
CA GLU A 85 5.51 8.72 -5.13
C GLU A 85 4.63 8.36 -3.91
N VAL A 86 5.22 7.87 -2.83
CA VAL A 86 4.46 7.49 -1.63
C VAL A 86 3.87 8.70 -0.91
N ARG A 87 4.54 9.87 -0.91
CA ARG A 87 3.97 11.13 -0.41
C ARG A 87 2.73 11.52 -1.22
N LYS A 88 2.80 11.42 -2.56
CA LYS A 88 1.64 11.66 -3.44
C LYS A 88 0.49 10.70 -3.16
N ILE A 89 0.77 9.41 -2.89
CA ILE A 89 -0.26 8.44 -2.48
C ILE A 89 -0.91 8.91 -1.17
N ARG A 90 -0.11 9.32 -0.16
CA ARG A 90 -0.63 9.81 1.12
C ARG A 90 -1.54 11.03 0.98
N GLU A 91 -1.22 11.95 0.08
CA GLU A 91 -2.02 13.16 -0.19
C GLU A 91 -3.37 12.84 -0.84
N ASN A 92 -3.48 11.71 -1.54
CA ASN A 92 -4.66 11.30 -2.31
C ASN A 92 -5.47 10.17 -1.65
N ALA A 93 -5.04 9.68 -0.48
CA ALA A 93 -5.72 8.62 0.26
C ALA A 93 -6.19 9.13 1.63
N GLU A 94 -7.40 8.77 2.05
CA GLU A 94 -7.90 9.08 3.39
C GLU A 94 -7.11 8.29 4.44
N HIS A 95 -6.88 7.00 4.16
CA HIS A 95 -6.10 6.09 5.01
C HIS A 95 -4.98 5.40 4.23
N VAL A 96 -3.84 5.20 4.89
CA VAL A 96 -2.71 4.41 4.37
C VAL A 96 -2.41 3.27 5.32
N VAL A 97 -2.35 2.07 4.76
CA VAL A 97 -2.06 0.82 5.46
C VAL A 97 -0.73 0.25 4.95
N ALA A 98 0.24 0.11 5.84
CA ALA A 98 1.49 -0.58 5.52
C ALA A 98 1.26 -2.09 5.51
N VAL A 99 1.70 -2.78 4.45
CA VAL A 99 1.48 -4.22 4.25
C VAL A 99 2.81 -4.95 4.14
N GLY A 100 2.92 -6.03 4.91
CA GLY A 100 4.12 -6.86 4.91
C GLY A 100 5.27 -6.31 5.75
N ALA A 101 6.27 -7.13 6.02
CA ALA A 101 7.39 -6.76 6.89
C ALA A 101 8.24 -5.62 6.31
N CYS A 102 8.42 -5.56 4.98
CA CYS A 102 9.21 -4.51 4.34
C CYS A 102 8.60 -3.11 4.56
N ALA A 103 7.28 -2.95 4.38
CA ALA A 103 6.60 -1.69 4.63
C ALA A 103 6.53 -1.35 6.12
N CYS A 104 6.22 -2.35 6.97
CA CYS A 104 5.98 -2.13 8.40
C CYS A 104 7.25 -1.93 9.23
N THR A 105 8.37 -2.57 8.85
CA THR A 105 9.61 -2.59 9.66
C THR A 105 10.88 -2.34 8.84
N GLY A 106 10.76 -2.28 7.52
CA GLY A 106 11.88 -2.22 6.60
C GLY A 106 12.55 -3.56 6.32
N MET A 107 12.35 -4.58 7.16
CA MET A 107 13.05 -5.87 7.05
C MET A 107 12.34 -6.81 6.07
N PRO A 108 13.09 -7.60 5.30
CA PRO A 108 14.57 -7.70 5.27
C PRO A 108 15.28 -6.63 4.42
N SER A 109 14.56 -5.80 3.66
CA SER A 109 15.13 -4.86 2.67
C SER A 109 16.15 -3.88 3.26
N THR A 110 15.95 -3.44 4.52
CA THR A 110 16.88 -2.56 5.25
C THR A 110 18.19 -3.24 5.66
N SER A 111 18.34 -4.56 5.47
CA SER A 111 19.59 -5.28 5.79
C SER A 111 20.78 -4.71 5.01
N ARG A 112 20.55 -4.18 3.82
CA ARG A 112 21.59 -3.56 3.00
C ARG A 112 22.18 -2.28 3.62
N ASN A 113 21.44 -1.61 4.50
CA ASN A 113 21.92 -0.39 5.19
C ASN A 113 23.11 -0.67 6.14
N ARG A 114 23.42 -1.96 6.38
CA ARG A 114 24.55 -2.38 7.20
C ARG A 114 25.86 -2.47 6.44
N PHE A 115 25.82 -2.43 5.09
CA PHE A 115 27.04 -2.43 4.29
C PHE A 115 27.71 -1.07 4.39
N VAL A 116 28.99 -1.07 4.68
CA VAL A 116 29.85 0.11 4.68
C VAL A 116 30.43 0.31 3.28
N ASP A 117 30.87 1.54 2.98
CA ASP A 117 31.35 1.91 1.64
C ASP A 117 32.49 1.02 1.12
N GLU A 118 33.35 0.51 2.02
CA GLU A 118 34.45 -0.39 1.66
C GLU A 118 33.98 -1.76 1.16
N GLN A 119 32.74 -2.16 1.49
CA GLN A 119 32.11 -3.41 1.05
C GLN A 119 31.36 -3.26 -0.26
N ILE A 120 31.18 -2.02 -0.74
CA ILE A 120 30.46 -1.71 -1.97
C ILE A 120 31.50 -1.57 -3.09
N ASP A 121 31.62 -2.62 -3.89
CA ASP A 121 32.49 -2.59 -5.06
C ASP A 121 31.92 -1.69 -6.20
N GLU A 122 32.75 -1.44 -7.22
CA GLU A 122 32.40 -0.59 -8.35
C GLU A 122 31.16 -1.08 -9.12
N ARG A 123 30.98 -2.40 -9.20
CA ARG A 123 29.83 -3.02 -9.88
C ARG A 123 28.55 -2.78 -9.10
N ILE A 124 28.57 -2.90 -7.76
CA ILE A 124 27.43 -2.62 -6.90
C ILE A 124 27.09 -1.14 -6.99
N ARG A 125 28.07 -0.22 -6.96
CA ARG A 125 27.82 1.22 -7.15
C ARG A 125 27.14 1.52 -8.46
N TRP A 126 27.59 0.88 -9.56
CA TRP A 126 26.94 1.03 -10.85
C TRP A 126 25.45 0.64 -10.82
N TYR A 127 25.09 -0.45 -10.15
CA TYR A 127 23.67 -0.84 -9.99
C TYR A 127 22.88 0.16 -9.14
N LEU A 128 23.44 0.65 -8.05
CA LEU A 128 22.78 1.64 -7.19
C LEU A 128 22.46 2.91 -7.97
N ASP A 129 23.44 3.42 -8.72
CA ASP A 129 23.28 4.63 -9.53
C ASP A 129 22.35 4.42 -10.73
N HIS A 130 22.48 3.27 -11.42
CA HIS A 130 21.70 2.97 -12.62
C HIS A 130 20.21 2.81 -12.33
N PHE A 131 19.86 2.24 -11.20
CA PHE A 131 18.46 2.00 -10.78
C PHE A 131 17.93 3.03 -9.79
N ASP A 132 18.61 4.15 -9.60
CA ASP A 132 18.21 5.21 -8.67
C ASP A 132 17.96 4.68 -7.23
N TYR A 133 18.77 3.73 -6.78
CA TYR A 133 18.70 3.27 -5.41
C TYR A 133 19.40 4.25 -4.46
N GLY A 134 18.67 4.79 -3.50
CA GLY A 134 19.22 5.65 -2.46
C GLY A 134 20.21 4.91 -1.55
N ALA A 135 20.97 5.68 -0.78
CA ALA A 135 21.94 5.15 0.19
C ALA A 135 21.30 4.23 1.22
N ASN A 136 20.08 4.54 1.65
CA ASN A 136 19.37 3.79 2.68
C ASN A 136 17.99 3.35 2.20
N VAL A 137 17.56 2.20 2.73
CA VAL A 137 16.18 1.71 2.64
C VAL A 137 15.51 1.97 3.98
N VAL A 138 14.28 2.46 3.95
CA VAL A 138 13.53 2.79 5.16
C VAL A 138 12.12 2.18 5.12
N PRO A 139 11.51 1.85 6.27
CA PRO A 139 10.10 1.49 6.34
C PRO A 139 9.20 2.67 5.99
N LEU A 140 7.95 2.37 5.68
CA LEU A 140 6.99 3.35 5.17
C LEU A 140 6.72 4.50 6.15
N ASP A 141 6.65 4.20 7.45
CA ASP A 141 6.34 5.16 8.52
C ASP A 141 7.45 6.20 8.77
N GLN A 142 8.64 5.99 8.22
CA GLN A 142 9.70 7.00 8.21
C GLN A 142 9.55 8.04 7.08
N VAL A 143 8.67 7.81 6.12
CA VAL A 143 8.46 8.70 4.97
C VAL A 143 7.11 9.41 5.04
N ILE A 144 6.07 8.69 5.45
CA ILE A 144 4.69 9.20 5.55
C ILE A 144 4.01 8.72 6.84
N ARG A 145 2.93 9.38 7.22
CA ARG A 145 2.05 8.86 8.27
C ARG A 145 1.32 7.61 7.79
N VAL A 146 1.40 6.54 8.57
CA VAL A 146 0.70 5.27 8.38
C VAL A 146 -0.43 5.17 9.40
N ASP A 147 -1.61 4.78 8.97
CA ASP A 147 -2.81 4.70 9.82
C ASP A 147 -2.99 3.29 10.41
N ASP A 148 -2.60 2.23 9.68
CA ASP A 148 -2.62 0.83 10.13
C ASP A 148 -1.46 0.03 9.54
N MET A 149 -1.20 -1.16 10.14
CA MET A 149 -0.14 -2.07 9.71
C MET A 149 -0.62 -3.52 9.66
N VAL A 150 -0.50 -4.17 8.52
CA VAL A 150 -0.66 -5.61 8.35
C VAL A 150 0.71 -6.27 8.28
N ARG A 151 1.19 -6.80 9.40
CA ARG A 151 2.53 -7.35 9.55
C ARG A 151 2.64 -8.76 8.96
N GLY A 152 3.88 -9.21 8.72
CA GLY A 152 4.21 -10.55 8.25
C GLY A 152 5.07 -10.53 6.98
N CYS A 153 5.69 -11.66 6.65
CA CYS A 153 6.47 -11.86 5.42
C CYS A 153 6.20 -13.27 4.89
N PRO A 154 5.21 -13.40 3.96
CA PRO A 154 4.25 -12.39 3.50
C PRO A 154 3.32 -11.89 4.62
N MET A 155 2.45 -10.92 4.32
CA MET A 155 1.46 -10.38 5.25
C MET A 155 0.62 -11.49 5.90
N ASN A 156 0.19 -11.27 7.13
CA ASN A 156 -0.74 -12.20 7.78
C ASN A 156 -2.13 -12.09 7.14
N ALA A 157 -2.59 -13.12 6.43
CA ALA A 157 -3.85 -13.11 5.69
C ALA A 157 -5.09 -12.82 6.58
N PRO A 158 -5.29 -13.45 7.75
CA PRO A 158 -6.39 -13.12 8.64
C PRO A 158 -6.37 -11.65 9.08
N SER A 159 -5.19 -11.10 9.40
CA SER A 159 -5.06 -9.69 9.78
C SER A 159 -5.40 -8.74 8.63
N PHE A 160 -5.04 -9.11 7.39
CA PHE A 160 -5.41 -8.34 6.20
C PHE A 160 -6.93 -8.31 6.00
N VAL A 161 -7.59 -9.47 6.06
CA VAL A 161 -9.05 -9.58 5.93
C VAL A 161 -9.75 -8.75 7.02
N GLN A 162 -9.29 -8.83 8.27
CA GLN A 162 -9.82 -8.01 9.38
C GLN A 162 -9.63 -6.51 9.15
N THR A 163 -8.46 -6.11 8.61
CA THR A 163 -8.17 -4.71 8.30
C THR A 163 -9.06 -4.21 7.17
N LEU A 164 -9.25 -5.00 6.11
CA LEU A 164 -10.15 -4.66 5.01
C LEU A 164 -11.59 -4.53 5.54
N GLN A 165 -12.06 -5.47 6.35
CA GLN A 165 -13.39 -5.43 6.95
C GLN A 165 -13.59 -4.18 7.82
N LYS A 166 -12.60 -3.80 8.64
CA LYS A 166 -12.62 -2.54 9.42
C LYS A 166 -12.88 -1.32 8.53
N TYR A 167 -12.22 -1.24 7.36
CA TYR A 167 -12.41 -0.11 6.46
C TYR A 167 -13.73 -0.16 5.69
N LEU A 168 -14.23 -1.36 5.36
CA LEU A 168 -15.59 -1.52 4.82
C LEU A 168 -16.64 -0.97 5.79
N GLU A 169 -16.53 -1.32 7.07
CA GLU A 169 -17.43 -0.83 8.13
C GLU A 169 -17.27 0.68 8.36
N LEU A 170 -16.03 1.20 8.42
CA LEU A 170 -15.74 2.62 8.62
C LEU A 170 -16.35 3.50 7.51
N HIS A 171 -16.37 2.99 6.29
CA HIS A 171 -16.91 3.69 5.12
C HIS A 171 -18.36 3.28 4.79
N GLU A 172 -19.03 2.58 5.68
CA GLU A 172 -20.45 2.19 5.54
C GLU A 172 -20.73 1.42 4.22
N VAL A 173 -19.80 0.55 3.84
CA VAL A 173 -19.95 -0.36 2.70
C VAL A 173 -20.50 -1.68 3.26
N ALA A 174 -21.80 -1.92 3.06
CA ALA A 174 -22.50 -3.14 3.52
C ALA A 174 -22.77 -4.08 2.33
#